data_e3365503ea9913f76d79c72dbb61409b
#
_entry.id   e3365503ea9913f76d79c72dbb61409b
#
_cell.length_a   1.000
_cell.length_b   1.000
_cell.length_c   1.000
_cell.angle_alpha   90.00
_cell.angle_beta   90.00
_cell.angle_gamma   90.00
#
_symmetry.space_group_name_H-M   'P 1'
#
loop_
_entity.id
_entity.type
_entity.pdbx_description
1 polymer ?
#
loop_
_entity_poly.entity_id
_entity_poly.type
_entity_poly.pdbx_seq_one_letter_code
_entity_poly.pdbx_strand_id
1 'polypeptide(L)'
;LSAGADAKGDDGRTIFYRDVINQKSEWIWWLRHIEGTSNFGSDVAGTTFGNPGSLPDNRSMTQGRDGQTPSNAAYNNGFDEFNDKTKTDVSLLLGAGANQARALHLINNIAEVRKDCVVCLTPPQSMVVGNDATASKTMDAIIDFRNTLPSTSFAIMDSAYKFQYDRYNDKNRYVPLNGDTAGLIVRSDVTRDAWYSPAGFNRGQIKNVIKLSYNPVKAQRDQLYKNGINPVVTFPGQGTVLFGDKTLLKQPSAFDRINVRRLFIVLEKAIELAANFTLFEFNDEFTRSQFKNLIEPFLRDVQGRRGITDFTVVCDGSNNTGEVIDRNEFVGDIYVKPNRSINFIQLNFVAVRTGVEFTEVVGKFG
;
A
#
# COMPACT_ATOMS: atom_id res chain seq x y z
N LEU A 1 2.46 24.68 34.57
CA LEU A 1 1.36 24.28 33.69
C LEU A 1 0.23 25.31 33.83
N SER A 2 -0.37 25.67 32.69
CA SER A 2 -1.49 26.62 32.63
C SER A 2 -2.73 25.96 32.05
N ALA A 3 -3.92 26.41 32.45
CA ALA A 3 -5.19 26.02 31.83
C ALA A 3 -5.53 26.83 30.56
N GLY A 4 -4.79 27.92 30.29
CA GLY A 4 -4.95 28.72 29.08
C GLY A 4 -4.31 28.06 27.87
N ALA A 5 -5.06 27.87 26.78
CA ALA A 5 -4.58 27.20 25.57
C ALA A 5 -3.40 27.92 24.90
N ASP A 6 -3.37 29.28 24.99
CA ASP A 6 -2.34 30.11 24.39
C ASP A 6 -1.22 30.49 25.37
N ALA A 7 -1.22 29.95 26.61
CA ALA A 7 -0.25 30.28 27.63
C ALA A 7 1.15 29.77 27.24
N LYS A 8 2.13 30.69 27.31
CA LYS A 8 3.54 30.40 27.04
C LYS A 8 4.37 30.71 28.26
N GLY A 9 5.44 29.97 28.48
CA GLY A 9 6.45 30.26 29.46
C GLY A 9 7.41 31.36 29.00
N ASP A 10 8.31 31.76 29.89
CA ASP A 10 9.32 32.78 29.61
C ASP A 10 10.27 32.39 28.47
N ASP A 11 10.37 31.09 28.17
CA ASP A 11 11.12 30.50 27.05
C ASP A 11 10.33 30.45 25.73
N GLY A 12 9.10 30.98 25.70
CA GLY A 12 8.19 30.98 24.55
C GLY A 12 7.51 29.64 24.24
N ARG A 13 7.79 28.59 25.01
CA ARG A 13 7.16 27.27 24.83
C ARG A 13 5.79 27.23 25.48
N THR A 14 4.90 26.40 24.92
CA THR A 14 3.58 26.19 25.53
C THR A 14 3.70 25.63 26.94
N ILE A 15 2.96 26.26 27.87
CA ILE A 15 2.77 25.74 29.23
C ILE A 15 1.34 25.25 29.45
N PHE A 16 0.56 25.16 28.36
CA PHE A 16 -0.79 24.59 28.41
C PHE A 16 -0.71 23.12 28.82
N TYR A 17 -1.39 22.77 29.91
CA TYR A 17 -1.21 21.46 30.56
C TYR A 17 -1.46 20.28 29.63
N ARG A 18 -2.45 20.36 28.73
CA ARG A 18 -2.77 19.32 27.75
C ARG A 18 -1.57 19.02 26.85
N ASP A 19 -1.00 20.05 26.27
CA ASP A 19 0.09 19.91 25.31
C ASP A 19 1.37 19.45 26.01
N VAL A 20 1.63 19.95 27.21
CA VAL A 20 2.79 19.53 28.00
C VAL A 20 2.67 18.06 28.47
N ILE A 21 1.47 17.62 28.88
CA ILE A 21 1.23 16.22 29.25
C ILE A 21 1.44 15.32 28.00
N ASN A 22 0.84 15.66 26.89
CA ASN A 22 0.92 14.86 25.66
C ASN A 22 2.34 14.82 25.06
N GLN A 23 3.17 15.83 25.32
CA GLN A 23 4.56 15.86 24.85
C GLN A 23 5.55 15.15 25.80
N LYS A 24 5.28 15.15 27.12
CA LYS A 24 6.25 14.68 28.11
C LYS A 24 5.87 13.40 28.83
N SER A 25 4.61 13.00 28.81
CA SER A 25 4.16 11.80 29.51
C SER A 25 4.30 10.56 28.65
N GLU A 26 4.91 9.52 29.19
CA GLU A 26 4.96 8.18 28.59
C GLU A 26 3.76 7.32 28.96
N TRP A 27 2.95 7.76 29.93
CA TRP A 27 1.93 6.92 30.57
C TRP A 27 0.51 7.40 30.35
N ILE A 28 0.30 8.70 30.18
CA ILE A 28 -1.03 9.31 30.05
C ILE A 28 -1.07 10.26 28.87
N TRP A 29 -2.21 10.26 28.18
CA TRP A 29 -2.49 11.14 27.08
C TRP A 29 -3.82 11.82 27.32
N TRP A 30 -3.85 13.13 27.18
CA TRP A 30 -5.04 13.93 27.30
C TRP A 30 -5.74 14.01 25.94
N LEU A 31 -6.96 13.49 25.83
CA LEU A 31 -7.72 13.49 24.59
C LEU A 31 -8.58 14.75 24.45
N ARG A 32 -9.51 14.96 25.38
CA ARG A 32 -10.57 15.97 25.24
C ARG A 32 -11.13 16.36 26.59
N HIS A 33 -11.55 17.63 26.69
CA HIS A 33 -12.41 18.13 27.76
C HIS A 33 -13.89 17.84 27.45
N ILE A 34 -14.72 17.82 28.47
CA ILE A 34 -16.17 17.85 28.30
C ILE A 34 -16.53 19.19 27.64
N GLU A 35 -17.28 19.14 26.54
CA GLU A 35 -17.70 20.33 25.83
C GLU A 35 -18.62 21.20 26.71
N GLY A 36 -18.43 22.53 26.67
CA GLY A 36 -19.28 23.51 27.39
C GLY A 36 -18.77 23.95 28.74
N THR A 37 -17.65 23.43 29.24
CA THR A 37 -17.06 23.90 30.51
C THR A 37 -15.94 24.89 30.25
N SER A 38 -16.09 26.11 30.71
CA SER A 38 -15.06 27.15 30.65
C SER A 38 -14.10 27.12 31.86
N ASN A 39 -14.43 26.34 32.88
CA ASN A 39 -13.64 26.22 34.12
C ASN A 39 -13.42 24.75 34.46
N PHE A 40 -12.27 24.25 34.06
CA PHE A 40 -11.87 22.85 34.26
C PHE A 40 -11.64 22.47 35.73
N GLY A 41 -11.62 23.42 36.64
CA GLY A 41 -11.50 23.21 38.09
C GLY A 41 -12.84 23.10 38.80
N SER A 42 -13.96 23.47 38.18
CA SER A 42 -15.27 23.48 38.85
C SER A 42 -15.82 22.07 39.06
N ASP A 43 -15.57 21.17 38.13
CA ASP A 43 -16.03 19.76 38.24
C ASP A 43 -15.19 18.94 39.23
N VAL A 44 -14.03 19.49 39.62
CA VAL A 44 -13.11 18.91 40.62
C VAL A 44 -13.21 19.64 41.96
N ALA A 45 -13.87 20.82 41.96
CA ALA A 45 -14.09 21.61 43.21
C ALA A 45 -15.03 20.83 44.15
N GLY A 46 -14.48 20.43 45.26
CA GLY A 46 -15.18 19.60 46.26
C GLY A 46 -14.86 18.10 46.15
N THR A 47 -14.09 17.68 45.14
CA THR A 47 -13.53 16.31 45.14
C THR A 47 -12.28 16.28 45.97
N THR A 48 -12.37 15.80 47.17
CA THR A 48 -11.19 15.57 48.03
C THR A 48 -10.50 14.29 47.55
N PHE A 49 -9.28 14.39 47.08
CA PHE A 49 -8.43 13.25 46.85
C PHE A 49 -8.03 12.66 48.23
N GLY A 50 -8.75 11.63 48.62
CA GLY A 50 -8.44 10.86 49.79
C GLY A 50 -8.53 11.62 51.12
N ASN A 51 -9.04 10.98 52.14
CA ASN A 51 -8.79 11.39 53.54
C ASN A 51 -7.27 11.25 53.78
N PRO A 52 -6.56 12.20 54.43
CA PRO A 52 -5.12 12.10 54.70
C PRO A 52 -4.66 10.83 55.40
N GLY A 53 -5.58 9.98 55.85
CA GLY A 53 -5.29 8.69 56.47
C GLY A 53 -5.47 7.45 55.59
N SER A 54 -5.83 7.58 54.30
CA SER A 54 -6.09 6.44 53.42
C SER A 54 -5.32 6.52 52.10
N LEU A 55 -4.08 6.97 52.14
CA LEU A 55 -3.20 6.93 50.97
C LEU A 55 -2.55 5.54 50.83
N PRO A 56 -2.32 5.07 49.62
CA PRO A 56 -2.59 5.71 48.31
C PRO A 56 -4.07 5.62 47.92
N ASP A 57 -4.61 6.70 47.30
CA ASP A 57 -5.94 6.69 46.68
C ASP A 57 -5.90 5.87 45.40
N ASN A 58 -6.30 4.61 45.50
CA ASN A 58 -6.29 3.67 44.37
C ASN A 58 -7.72 3.50 43.87
N ARG A 59 -8.02 4.21 42.80
CA ARG A 59 -9.32 4.15 42.13
C ARG A 59 -9.18 3.60 40.72
N SER A 60 -9.98 2.59 40.42
CA SER A 60 -10.12 2.12 39.02
C SER A 60 -10.80 3.19 38.19
N MET A 61 -10.27 3.47 37.00
CA MET A 61 -10.97 4.27 36.03
C MET A 61 -12.24 3.54 35.58
N THR A 62 -13.39 4.21 35.71
CA THR A 62 -14.70 3.67 35.31
C THR A 62 -15.28 4.51 34.19
N GLN A 63 -16.30 3.96 33.50
CA GLN A 63 -17.04 4.65 32.44
C GLN A 63 -16.20 4.95 31.18
N GLY A 64 -15.08 4.29 30.97
CA GLY A 64 -14.41 4.29 29.68
C GLY A 64 -15.35 3.71 28.62
N ARG A 65 -15.45 4.37 27.47
CA ARG A 65 -16.21 3.88 26.32
C ARG A 65 -15.29 3.82 25.11
N ASP A 66 -15.46 2.77 24.33
CA ASP A 66 -14.79 2.70 23.02
C ASP A 66 -15.31 3.84 22.14
N GLY A 67 -14.41 4.36 21.29
CA GLY A 67 -14.78 5.39 20.33
C GLY A 67 -15.90 4.91 19.38
N GLN A 68 -16.66 5.87 18.86
CA GLN A 68 -17.64 5.59 17.81
C GLN A 68 -16.93 5.14 16.53
N THR A 69 -17.55 4.26 15.76
CA THR A 69 -17.05 3.92 14.43
C THR A 69 -17.03 5.20 13.58
N PRO A 70 -15.86 5.62 13.05
CA PRO A 70 -15.78 6.83 12.25
C PRO A 70 -16.68 6.75 11.02
N SER A 71 -17.32 7.88 10.65
CA SER A 71 -18.08 7.97 9.41
C SER A 71 -17.15 7.87 8.19
N ASN A 72 -17.71 7.61 7.00
CA ASN A 72 -16.93 7.63 5.77
C ASN A 72 -16.26 8.99 5.54
N ALA A 73 -16.94 10.08 5.85
CA ALA A 73 -16.39 11.43 5.74
C ALA A 73 -15.18 11.63 6.67
N ALA A 74 -15.26 11.16 7.92
CA ALA A 74 -14.13 11.27 8.85
C ALA A 74 -12.92 10.45 8.39
N TYR A 75 -13.15 9.26 7.82
CA TYR A 75 -12.09 8.47 7.21
C TYR A 75 -11.46 9.20 6.00
N ASN A 76 -12.30 9.72 5.12
CA ASN A 76 -11.84 10.41 3.92
C ASN A 76 -11.02 11.65 4.29
N ASN A 77 -11.50 12.47 5.22
CA ASN A 77 -10.76 13.64 5.71
C ASN A 77 -9.39 13.25 6.30
N GLY A 78 -9.31 12.14 7.03
CA GLY A 78 -8.04 11.64 7.55
C GLY A 78 -7.06 11.19 6.45
N PHE A 79 -7.57 10.61 5.37
CA PHE A 79 -6.75 10.23 4.22
C PHE A 79 -6.39 11.42 3.33
N ASP A 80 -7.21 12.48 3.28
CA ASP A 80 -6.94 13.70 2.51
C ASP A 80 -5.69 14.46 3.01
N GLU A 81 -5.29 14.25 4.28
CA GLU A 81 -4.02 14.76 4.80
C GLU A 81 -2.78 14.20 4.05
N PHE A 82 -2.95 13.07 3.35
CA PHE A 82 -1.90 12.46 2.53
C PHE A 82 -1.98 12.83 1.04
N ASN A 83 -2.85 13.73 0.63
CA ASN A 83 -3.00 14.13 -0.78
C ASN A 83 -1.77 14.86 -1.34
N ASP A 84 -1.09 15.63 -0.51
CA ASP A 84 0.06 16.40 -0.91
C ASP A 84 1.34 15.55 -0.83
N LYS A 85 1.90 15.20 -2.00
CA LYS A 85 3.14 14.41 -2.10
C LYS A 85 4.38 15.17 -1.58
N THR A 86 4.32 16.50 -1.48
CA THR A 86 5.43 17.30 -0.98
C THR A 86 5.51 17.30 0.55
N LYS A 87 4.39 17.09 1.23
CA LYS A 87 4.33 17.01 2.69
C LYS A 87 4.70 15.65 3.23
N THR A 88 4.25 14.59 2.54
CA THR A 88 4.38 13.22 3.06
C THR A 88 4.70 12.27 1.93
N ASP A 89 5.83 11.57 2.04
CA ASP A 89 6.17 10.48 1.13
C ASP A 89 5.42 9.20 1.53
N VAL A 90 4.53 8.74 0.64
CA VAL A 90 3.72 7.54 0.82
C VAL A 90 3.92 6.63 -0.37
N SER A 91 4.20 5.35 -0.12
CA SER A 91 4.33 4.34 -1.17
C SER A 91 3.18 3.34 -1.19
N LEU A 92 2.56 3.08 -0.05
CA LEU A 92 1.45 2.14 0.09
C LEU A 92 0.36 2.74 0.98
N LEU A 93 -0.90 2.62 0.54
CA LEU A 93 -2.08 3.00 1.30
C LEU A 93 -2.89 1.75 1.64
N LEU A 94 -3.30 1.61 2.89
CA LEU A 94 -4.07 0.47 3.36
C LEU A 94 -5.56 0.85 3.47
N GLY A 95 -6.40 0.21 2.66
CA GLY A 95 -7.84 0.41 2.72
C GLY A 95 -8.51 -0.24 3.94
N ALA A 96 -7.77 -1.07 4.71
CA ALA A 96 -8.32 -1.88 5.79
C ALA A 96 -9.60 -2.64 5.33
N GLY A 97 -10.68 -2.59 6.05
CA GLY A 97 -11.99 -3.13 5.64
C GLY A 97 -12.85 -2.09 4.91
N ALA A 98 -12.27 -1.34 3.97
CA ALA A 98 -12.96 -0.25 3.27
C ALA A 98 -14.21 -0.73 2.54
N ASN A 99 -15.32 -0.02 2.74
CA ASN A 99 -16.49 -0.14 1.88
C ASN A 99 -16.24 0.54 0.53
N GLN A 100 -17.20 0.43 -0.39
CA GLN A 100 -17.08 1.01 -1.74
C GLN A 100 -16.74 2.51 -1.71
N ALA A 101 -17.41 3.30 -0.88
CA ALA A 101 -17.21 4.75 -0.83
C ALA A 101 -15.78 5.12 -0.42
N ARG A 102 -15.23 4.46 0.62
CA ARG A 102 -13.84 4.66 1.07
C ARG A 102 -12.83 4.17 0.04
N ALA A 103 -13.08 3.00 -0.57
CA ALA A 103 -12.20 2.46 -1.60
C ALA A 103 -12.12 3.39 -2.83
N LEU A 104 -13.26 3.91 -3.29
CA LEU A 104 -13.32 4.88 -4.37
C LEU A 104 -12.58 6.18 -4.03
N HIS A 105 -12.73 6.68 -2.81
CA HIS A 105 -12.02 7.89 -2.36
C HIS A 105 -10.51 7.69 -2.37
N LEU A 106 -10.02 6.58 -1.80
CA LEU A 106 -8.59 6.25 -1.78
C LEU A 106 -8.00 6.13 -3.18
N ILE A 107 -8.75 5.55 -4.12
CA ILE A 107 -8.29 5.39 -5.50
C ILE A 107 -8.33 6.73 -6.23
N ASN A 108 -9.51 7.37 -6.31
CA ASN A 108 -9.73 8.50 -7.22
C ASN A 108 -9.14 9.81 -6.70
N ASN A 109 -9.22 10.03 -5.37
CA ASN A 109 -8.85 11.30 -4.78
C ASN A 109 -7.40 11.31 -4.28
N ILE A 110 -6.81 10.14 -4.02
CA ILE A 110 -5.45 10.08 -3.50
C ILE A 110 -4.51 9.40 -4.50
N ALA A 111 -4.68 8.10 -4.80
CA ALA A 111 -3.71 7.37 -5.59
C ALA A 111 -3.61 7.84 -7.05
N GLU A 112 -4.74 8.12 -7.71
CA GLU A 112 -4.78 8.64 -9.09
C GLU A 112 -4.32 10.10 -9.19
N VAL A 113 -4.44 10.88 -8.11
CA VAL A 113 -3.95 12.26 -8.05
C VAL A 113 -2.44 12.27 -7.81
N ARG A 114 -1.99 11.55 -6.80
CA ARG A 114 -0.56 11.47 -6.43
C ARG A 114 0.27 10.72 -7.46
N LYS A 115 -0.22 9.57 -7.95
CA LYS A 115 0.45 8.63 -8.87
C LYS A 115 1.74 7.99 -8.35
N ASP A 116 2.12 8.26 -7.12
CA ASP A 116 3.36 7.80 -6.47
C ASP A 116 3.14 6.72 -5.41
N CYS A 117 1.91 6.24 -5.24
CA CYS A 117 1.55 5.23 -4.26
C CYS A 117 0.58 4.19 -4.83
N VAL A 118 0.43 3.06 -4.12
CA VAL A 118 -0.50 1.99 -4.47
C VAL A 118 -1.43 1.71 -3.31
N VAL A 119 -2.73 1.62 -3.58
CA VAL A 119 -3.77 1.27 -2.60
C VAL A 119 -3.91 -0.25 -2.51
N CYS A 120 -3.79 -0.80 -1.31
CA CYS A 120 -4.05 -2.21 -1.02
C CYS A 120 -5.47 -2.35 -0.43
N LEU A 121 -6.31 -3.12 -1.10
CA LEU A 121 -7.71 -3.33 -0.76
C LEU A 121 -8.00 -4.80 -0.44
N THR A 122 -8.94 -5.02 0.46
CA THR A 122 -9.63 -6.29 0.71
C THR A 122 -11.13 -6.05 0.58
N PRO A 123 -11.93 -6.96 0.01
CA PRO A 123 -13.39 -6.82 -0.02
C PRO A 123 -13.96 -6.61 1.39
N PRO A 124 -15.11 -5.93 1.55
CA PRO A 124 -15.76 -5.77 2.86
C PRO A 124 -15.97 -7.09 3.58
N GLN A 125 -15.79 -7.08 4.91
CA GLN A 125 -15.87 -8.30 5.73
C GLN A 125 -17.20 -9.04 5.56
N SER A 126 -18.31 -8.31 5.47
CA SER A 126 -19.65 -8.89 5.30
C SER A 126 -19.83 -9.71 4.02
N MET A 127 -18.98 -9.51 3.02
CA MET A 127 -19.03 -10.27 1.75
C MET A 127 -18.25 -11.58 1.81
N VAL A 128 -17.30 -11.71 2.76
CA VAL A 128 -16.33 -12.80 2.77
C VAL A 128 -16.35 -13.61 4.07
N VAL A 129 -16.79 -13.01 5.18
CA VAL A 129 -16.82 -13.65 6.50
C VAL A 129 -18.26 -13.92 6.93
N GLY A 130 -18.52 -15.14 7.39
CA GLY A 130 -19.87 -15.54 7.86
C GLY A 130 -20.88 -15.78 6.74
N ASN A 131 -20.47 -15.69 5.50
CA ASN A 131 -21.24 -16.16 4.38
C ASN A 131 -21.08 -17.69 4.29
N ASP A 132 -21.89 -18.44 5.06
CA ASP A 132 -22.02 -19.90 4.91
C ASP A 132 -22.66 -20.29 3.57
N ALA A 133 -22.98 -19.31 2.75
CA ALA A 133 -23.31 -19.49 1.36
C ALA A 133 -22.13 -20.13 0.62
N THR A 134 -22.42 -21.03 -0.27
CA THR A 134 -21.49 -21.78 -1.10
C THR A 134 -20.30 -20.92 -1.53
N ALA A 135 -19.13 -21.51 -1.58
CA ALA A 135 -17.89 -20.84 -2.01
C ALA A 135 -18.00 -20.05 -3.34
N SER A 136 -18.97 -20.43 -4.19
CA SER A 136 -19.34 -19.70 -5.42
C SER A 136 -19.95 -18.33 -5.12
N LYS A 137 -20.91 -18.23 -4.20
CA LYS A 137 -21.53 -16.95 -3.86
C LYS A 137 -20.54 -15.96 -3.25
N THR A 138 -19.56 -16.44 -2.48
CA THR A 138 -18.49 -15.60 -1.96
C THR A 138 -17.61 -15.07 -3.09
N MET A 139 -17.26 -15.94 -4.05
CA MET A 139 -16.50 -15.51 -5.23
C MET A 139 -17.24 -14.44 -6.04
N ASP A 140 -18.53 -14.64 -6.29
CA ASP A 140 -19.36 -13.70 -7.06
C ASP A 140 -19.46 -12.35 -6.33
N ALA A 141 -19.69 -12.35 -5.02
CA ALA A 141 -19.71 -11.12 -4.21
C ALA A 141 -18.38 -10.35 -4.25
N ILE A 142 -17.25 -11.04 -4.25
CA ILE A 142 -15.92 -10.42 -4.39
C ILE A 142 -15.77 -9.80 -5.79
N ILE A 143 -16.19 -10.50 -6.84
CA ILE A 143 -16.15 -10.01 -8.22
C ILE A 143 -17.09 -8.80 -8.39
N ASP A 144 -18.29 -8.87 -7.83
CA ASP A 144 -19.25 -7.76 -7.86
C ASP A 144 -18.67 -6.51 -7.18
N PHE A 145 -18.08 -6.66 -6.01
CA PHE A 145 -17.37 -5.55 -5.35
C PHE A 145 -16.25 -5.00 -6.23
N ARG A 146 -15.42 -5.88 -6.83
CA ARG A 146 -14.38 -5.46 -7.76
C ARG A 146 -14.94 -4.66 -8.94
N ASN A 147 -16.12 -5.02 -9.43
CA ASN A 147 -16.76 -4.35 -10.56
C ASN A 147 -17.26 -2.95 -10.23
N THR A 148 -17.49 -2.63 -8.96
CA THR A 148 -17.82 -1.28 -8.49
C THR A 148 -16.61 -0.35 -8.45
N LEU A 149 -15.38 -0.88 -8.53
CA LEU A 149 -14.15 -0.12 -8.48
C LEU A 149 -13.63 0.23 -9.88
N PRO A 150 -12.94 1.36 -10.05
CA PRO A 150 -12.40 1.78 -11.32
C PRO A 150 -11.30 0.82 -11.82
N SER A 151 -11.02 0.91 -13.12
CA SER A 151 -9.89 0.26 -13.76
C SER A 151 -8.65 1.12 -13.56
N THR A 152 -7.76 0.73 -12.65
CA THR A 152 -6.55 1.47 -12.33
C THR A 152 -5.38 0.55 -12.05
N SER A 153 -4.18 1.01 -12.34
CA SER A 153 -2.95 0.33 -11.96
C SER A 153 -2.42 0.75 -10.58
N PHE A 154 -3.00 1.78 -9.96
CA PHE A 154 -2.61 2.29 -8.66
C PHE A 154 -3.35 1.65 -7.48
N ALA A 155 -4.12 0.59 -7.75
CA ALA A 155 -4.77 -0.19 -6.71
C ALA A 155 -4.61 -1.69 -6.96
N ILE A 156 -4.55 -2.45 -5.87
CA ILE A 156 -4.49 -3.91 -5.84
C ILE A 156 -5.54 -4.43 -4.87
N MET A 157 -6.08 -5.61 -5.12
CA MET A 157 -7.07 -6.23 -4.25
C MET A 157 -6.74 -7.70 -4.02
N ASP A 158 -6.76 -8.10 -2.76
CA ASP A 158 -6.75 -9.51 -2.34
C ASP A 158 -8.17 -10.08 -2.22
N SER A 159 -8.28 -11.37 -1.85
CA SER A 159 -9.56 -12.09 -1.89
C SER A 159 -10.17 -12.43 -0.55
N ALA A 160 -9.49 -12.20 0.60
CA ALA A 160 -9.93 -12.84 1.83
C ALA A 160 -9.53 -12.11 3.11
N TYR A 161 -10.02 -12.66 4.23
CA TYR A 161 -9.61 -12.35 5.59
C TYR A 161 -8.88 -13.54 6.18
N LYS A 162 -7.87 -13.30 6.99
CA LYS A 162 -7.25 -14.32 7.83
C LYS A 162 -7.88 -14.31 9.22
N PHE A 163 -8.07 -15.50 9.77
CA PHE A 163 -8.44 -15.70 11.17
C PHE A 163 -7.15 -15.89 11.95
N GLN A 164 -6.90 -14.99 12.91
CA GLN A 164 -5.69 -15.01 13.72
C GLN A 164 -6.00 -14.73 15.18
N TYR A 165 -5.11 -15.14 16.07
CA TYR A 165 -5.17 -14.86 17.48
C TYR A 165 -4.68 -13.44 17.78
N ASP A 166 -5.53 -12.67 18.45
CA ASP A 166 -5.22 -11.35 19.00
C ASP A 166 -4.80 -11.52 20.47
N ARG A 167 -3.49 -11.51 20.70
CA ARG A 167 -2.90 -11.72 22.01
C ARG A 167 -3.21 -10.61 23.03
N TYR A 168 -3.59 -9.43 22.57
CA TYR A 168 -3.88 -8.28 23.44
C TYR A 168 -5.28 -8.37 24.03
N ASN A 169 -6.22 -8.94 23.29
CA ASN A 169 -7.61 -9.08 23.73
C ASN A 169 -7.98 -10.55 24.03
N ASP A 170 -7.00 -11.46 23.98
CA ASP A 170 -7.18 -12.90 24.23
C ASP A 170 -8.36 -13.51 23.42
N LYS A 171 -8.42 -13.19 22.14
CA LYS A 171 -9.45 -13.73 21.24
C LYS A 171 -9.01 -13.83 19.80
N ASN A 172 -9.65 -14.74 19.08
CA ASN A 172 -9.44 -14.84 17.65
C ASN A 172 -10.29 -13.83 16.88
N ARG A 173 -9.71 -13.22 15.85
CA ARG A 173 -10.38 -12.23 14.99
C ARG A 173 -10.12 -12.48 13.52
N TYR A 174 -11.07 -12.08 12.68
CA TYR A 174 -10.83 -11.93 11.25
C TYR A 174 -10.18 -10.58 10.97
N VAL A 175 -9.05 -10.62 10.26
CA VAL A 175 -8.27 -9.43 9.88
C VAL A 175 -8.17 -9.39 8.35
N PRO A 176 -8.40 -8.23 7.71
CA PRO A 176 -8.27 -8.11 6.26
C PRO A 176 -6.82 -8.32 5.81
N LEU A 177 -6.62 -8.95 4.66
CA LEU A 177 -5.29 -9.34 4.16
C LEU A 177 -4.53 -8.21 3.47
N ASN A 178 -5.14 -7.05 3.23
CA ASN A 178 -4.44 -5.93 2.60
C ASN A 178 -3.20 -5.48 3.39
N GLY A 179 -3.23 -5.55 4.71
CA GLY A 179 -2.06 -5.29 5.55
C GLY A 179 -0.95 -6.33 5.33
N ASP A 180 -1.31 -7.61 5.20
CA ASP A 180 -0.34 -8.65 4.88
C ASP A 180 0.21 -8.50 3.47
N THR A 181 -0.65 -8.19 2.49
CA THR A 181 -0.25 -7.93 1.09
C THR A 181 0.75 -6.76 1.02
N ALA A 182 0.47 -5.66 1.72
CA ALA A 182 1.41 -4.55 1.83
C ALA A 182 2.71 -4.97 2.53
N GLY A 183 2.63 -5.76 3.60
CA GLY A 183 3.79 -6.31 4.29
C GLY A 183 4.65 -7.21 3.40
N LEU A 184 4.05 -8.00 2.49
CA LEU A 184 4.78 -8.78 1.49
C LEU A 184 5.47 -7.89 0.46
N ILE A 185 4.85 -6.80 0.05
CA ILE A 185 5.45 -5.81 -0.84
C ILE A 185 6.67 -5.19 -0.17
N VAL A 186 6.53 -4.65 1.05
CA VAL A 186 7.63 -4.05 1.82
C VAL A 186 8.75 -5.07 2.07
N ARG A 187 8.41 -6.31 2.40
CA ARG A 187 9.41 -7.37 2.56
C ARG A 187 10.18 -7.64 1.26
N SER A 188 9.50 -7.58 0.12
CA SER A 188 10.15 -7.74 -1.18
C SER A 188 11.08 -6.57 -1.49
N ASP A 189 10.69 -5.34 -1.15
CA ASP A 189 11.49 -4.14 -1.29
C ASP A 189 12.80 -4.24 -0.47
N VAL A 190 12.71 -4.70 0.78
CA VAL A 190 13.87 -4.81 1.68
C VAL A 190 14.79 -5.97 1.32
N THR A 191 14.23 -7.12 0.92
CA THR A 191 15.04 -8.34 0.66
C THR A 191 15.56 -8.44 -0.77
N ARG A 192 14.94 -7.73 -1.69
CA ARG A 192 15.28 -7.69 -3.11
C ARG A 192 15.13 -6.26 -3.62
N ASP A 193 14.05 -5.97 -4.35
CA ASP A 193 13.74 -4.66 -4.92
C ASP A 193 12.24 -4.55 -5.20
N ALA A 194 11.76 -3.31 -5.39
CA ALA A 194 10.36 -3.01 -5.61
C ALA A 194 9.77 -3.63 -6.90
N TRP A 195 10.61 -3.98 -7.86
CA TRP A 195 10.21 -4.62 -9.12
C TRP A 195 10.14 -6.14 -9.07
N TYR A 196 10.34 -6.75 -7.91
CA TYR A 196 10.06 -8.17 -7.73
C TYR A 196 8.61 -8.38 -7.32
N SER A 197 7.96 -9.37 -7.96
CA SER A 197 6.58 -9.76 -7.58
C SER A 197 6.52 -10.20 -6.12
N PRO A 198 5.60 -9.66 -5.30
CA PRO A 198 5.42 -10.08 -3.91
C PRO A 198 4.70 -11.43 -3.78
N ALA A 199 4.20 -11.99 -4.88
CA ALA A 199 3.43 -13.21 -4.90
C ALA A 199 4.29 -14.49 -5.00
N GLY A 200 3.65 -15.62 -4.82
CA GLY A 200 4.22 -16.97 -5.00
C GLY A 200 4.88 -17.54 -3.75
N PHE A 201 5.31 -18.79 -3.85
CA PHE A 201 5.82 -19.55 -2.71
C PHE A 201 7.08 -18.98 -2.07
N ASN A 202 7.92 -18.30 -2.84
CA ASN A 202 9.17 -17.75 -2.34
C ASN A 202 8.99 -16.46 -1.52
N ARG A 203 8.06 -15.59 -1.88
CA ARG A 203 7.88 -14.27 -1.28
C ARG A 203 6.48 -14.02 -0.73
N GLY A 204 5.46 -14.69 -1.28
CA GLY A 204 4.06 -14.46 -0.97
C GLY A 204 3.52 -15.21 0.27
N GLN A 205 4.36 -15.79 1.10
CA GLN A 205 3.90 -16.49 2.31
C GLN A 205 3.39 -15.53 3.38
N ILE A 206 2.14 -15.74 3.79
CA ILE A 206 1.45 -15.00 4.84
C ILE A 206 1.56 -15.78 6.15
N LYS A 207 1.97 -15.09 7.21
CA LYS A 207 2.19 -15.68 8.53
C LYS A 207 0.97 -15.47 9.44
N ASN A 208 0.95 -16.22 10.56
CA ASN A 208 -0.08 -16.11 11.61
C ASN A 208 -1.50 -16.28 11.08
N VAL A 209 -1.70 -17.32 10.25
CA VAL A 209 -2.99 -17.69 9.71
C VAL A 209 -3.45 -19.00 10.34
N ILE A 210 -4.53 -18.95 11.12
CA ILE A 210 -5.20 -20.16 11.63
C ILE A 210 -6.04 -20.75 10.51
N LYS A 211 -6.83 -19.90 9.84
CA LYS A 211 -7.61 -20.27 8.64
C LYS A 211 -7.91 -19.02 7.82
N LEU A 212 -8.22 -19.19 6.55
CA LEU A 212 -8.80 -18.13 5.71
C LEU A 212 -10.32 -18.13 5.86
N SER A 213 -10.94 -16.97 5.70
CA SER A 213 -12.40 -16.83 5.59
C SER A 213 -12.94 -17.47 4.31
N TYR A 214 -12.14 -17.46 3.25
CA TYR A 214 -12.43 -18.05 1.96
C TYR A 214 -11.14 -18.61 1.35
N ASN A 215 -11.14 -19.90 1.03
CA ASN A 215 -10.02 -20.58 0.39
C ASN A 215 -10.46 -21.08 -0.99
N PRO A 216 -10.17 -20.35 -2.09
CA PRO A 216 -10.69 -20.68 -3.41
C PRO A 216 -10.06 -21.92 -4.01
N VAL A 217 -10.88 -22.79 -4.63
CA VAL A 217 -10.40 -23.91 -5.47
C VAL A 217 -9.85 -23.39 -6.80
N LYS A 218 -9.17 -24.27 -7.57
CA LYS A 218 -8.48 -23.87 -8.82
C LYS A 218 -9.36 -23.04 -9.76
N ALA A 219 -10.56 -23.52 -10.08
CA ALA A 219 -11.48 -22.83 -10.99
C ALA A 219 -11.87 -21.43 -10.48
N GLN A 220 -12.11 -21.30 -9.18
CA GLN A 220 -12.42 -20.02 -8.55
C GLN A 220 -11.22 -19.06 -8.55
N ARG A 221 -10.01 -19.57 -8.30
CA ARG A 221 -8.78 -18.78 -8.40
C ARG A 221 -8.60 -18.20 -9.79
N ASP A 222 -8.82 -19.02 -10.82
CA ASP A 222 -8.69 -18.62 -12.20
C ASP A 222 -9.71 -17.50 -12.54
N GLN A 223 -10.94 -17.60 -12.03
CA GLN A 223 -11.97 -16.56 -12.20
C GLN A 223 -11.61 -15.28 -11.45
N LEU A 224 -11.20 -15.36 -10.20
CA LEU A 224 -10.74 -14.18 -9.42
C LEU A 224 -9.58 -13.48 -10.12
N TYR A 225 -8.56 -14.26 -10.51
CA TYR A 225 -7.38 -13.72 -11.17
C TYR A 225 -7.68 -13.09 -12.53
N LYS A 226 -8.62 -13.68 -13.29
CA LYS A 226 -9.11 -13.10 -14.55
C LYS A 226 -9.71 -11.71 -14.33
N ASN A 227 -10.41 -11.51 -13.21
CA ASN A 227 -11.02 -10.22 -12.85
C ASN A 227 -10.08 -9.24 -12.14
N GLY A 228 -8.76 -9.51 -12.08
CA GLY A 228 -7.78 -8.62 -11.47
C GLY A 228 -7.73 -8.68 -9.94
N ILE A 229 -8.26 -9.76 -9.36
CA ILE A 229 -8.22 -10.02 -7.92
C ILE A 229 -7.10 -11.01 -7.66
N ASN A 230 -6.27 -10.74 -6.63
CA ASN A 230 -5.17 -11.59 -6.25
C ASN A 230 -5.62 -12.62 -5.22
N PRO A 231 -5.81 -13.91 -5.60
CA PRO A 231 -6.28 -14.92 -4.67
C PRO A 231 -5.22 -15.20 -3.61
N VAL A 232 -5.67 -15.30 -2.37
CA VAL A 232 -4.88 -15.84 -1.26
C VAL A 232 -5.35 -17.25 -0.99
N VAL A 233 -4.42 -18.19 -0.93
CA VAL A 233 -4.73 -19.62 -0.92
C VAL A 233 -3.90 -20.33 0.13
N THR A 234 -4.52 -21.25 0.87
CA THR A 234 -3.79 -22.17 1.74
C THR A 234 -3.55 -23.49 0.99
N PHE A 235 -2.29 -23.78 0.75
CA PHE A 235 -1.86 -25.04 0.13
C PHE A 235 -1.43 -26.04 1.20
N PRO A 236 -1.87 -27.32 1.13
CA PRO A 236 -1.43 -28.36 2.03
C PRO A 236 0.10 -28.48 2.02
N GLY A 237 0.72 -28.44 3.19
CA GLY A 237 2.17 -28.55 3.35
C GLY A 237 3.00 -27.32 2.97
N GLN A 238 2.40 -26.30 2.36
CA GLN A 238 3.12 -25.10 1.90
C GLN A 238 2.63 -23.80 2.55
N GLY A 239 1.55 -23.87 3.34
CA GLY A 239 1.00 -22.72 4.06
C GLY A 239 0.11 -21.81 3.20
N THR A 240 -0.15 -20.64 3.74
CA THR A 240 -1.00 -19.61 3.09
C THR A 240 -0.15 -18.68 2.26
N VAL A 241 -0.53 -18.46 1.01
CA VAL A 241 0.28 -17.74 0.01
C VAL A 241 -0.59 -16.77 -0.77
N LEU A 242 -0.08 -15.56 -0.99
CA LEU A 242 -0.61 -14.65 -2.02
C LEU A 242 -0.25 -15.22 -3.40
N PHE A 243 -1.28 -15.62 -4.15
CA PHE A 243 -1.12 -16.35 -5.42
C PHE A 243 -1.61 -15.54 -6.62
N GLY A 244 -1.21 -14.27 -6.67
CA GLY A 244 -1.51 -13.35 -7.76
C GLY A 244 -0.75 -12.03 -7.60
N ASP A 245 -0.45 -11.37 -8.72
CA ASP A 245 0.30 -10.12 -8.77
C ASP A 245 -0.30 -9.07 -9.70
N LYS A 246 -1.63 -9.09 -9.85
CA LYS A 246 -2.37 -8.14 -10.69
C LYS A 246 -2.71 -6.85 -9.95
N THR A 247 -2.71 -5.77 -10.71
CA THR A 247 -3.36 -4.50 -10.34
C THR A 247 -4.85 -4.55 -10.73
N LEU A 248 -5.62 -3.52 -10.36
CA LEU A 248 -7.02 -3.40 -10.78
C LEU A 248 -7.18 -2.92 -12.24
N LEU A 249 -6.13 -2.88 -13.02
CA LEU A 249 -6.21 -2.51 -14.44
C LEU A 249 -6.86 -3.63 -15.24
N LYS A 250 -8.00 -3.31 -15.90
CA LYS A 250 -8.75 -4.29 -16.70
C LYS A 250 -8.14 -4.52 -18.09
N GLN A 251 -7.56 -3.46 -18.67
CA GLN A 251 -6.94 -3.55 -19.98
C GLN A 251 -5.57 -4.25 -19.91
N PRO A 252 -5.24 -5.12 -20.84
CA PRO A 252 -3.91 -5.68 -20.96
C PRO A 252 -2.87 -4.59 -21.17
N SER A 253 -1.95 -4.45 -20.24
CA SER A 253 -0.88 -3.44 -20.28
C SER A 253 0.33 -3.96 -19.51
N ALA A 254 1.47 -3.30 -19.65
CA ALA A 254 2.61 -3.56 -18.76
C ALA A 254 2.26 -3.27 -17.30
N PHE A 255 1.38 -2.32 -17.03
CA PHE A 255 0.96 -1.88 -15.71
C PHE A 255 -0.15 -2.72 -15.07
N ASP A 256 -0.58 -3.81 -15.73
CA ASP A 256 -1.52 -4.76 -15.14
C ASP A 256 -0.87 -5.64 -14.04
N ARG A 257 0.43 -5.48 -13.81
CA ARG A 257 1.23 -6.20 -12.81
C ARG A 257 1.73 -5.29 -11.69
N ILE A 258 1.69 -5.80 -10.46
CA ILE A 258 2.16 -5.08 -9.27
C ILE A 258 3.63 -4.70 -9.41
N ASN A 259 4.45 -5.65 -9.84
CA ASN A 259 5.90 -5.46 -9.96
C ASN A 259 6.26 -4.35 -10.95
N VAL A 260 5.57 -4.27 -12.09
CA VAL A 260 5.83 -3.23 -13.11
C VAL A 260 5.35 -1.86 -12.62
N ARG A 261 4.14 -1.78 -12.02
CA ARG A 261 3.66 -0.50 -11.48
C ARG A 261 4.59 0.02 -10.37
N ARG A 262 5.04 -0.86 -9.49
CA ARG A 262 5.98 -0.52 -8.43
C ARG A 262 7.33 -0.08 -8.97
N LEU A 263 7.87 -0.75 -10.00
CA LEU A 263 9.07 -0.33 -10.71
C LEU A 263 8.94 1.12 -11.18
N PHE A 264 7.86 1.43 -11.91
CA PHE A 264 7.68 2.78 -12.46
C PHE A 264 7.52 3.84 -11.37
N ILE A 265 6.80 3.56 -10.26
CA ILE A 265 6.70 4.49 -9.13
C ILE A 265 8.10 4.81 -8.57
N VAL A 266 8.97 3.80 -8.42
CA VAL A 266 10.34 4.02 -7.91
C VAL A 266 11.17 4.82 -8.92
N LEU A 267 11.08 4.49 -10.22
CA LEU A 267 11.77 5.22 -11.27
C LEU A 267 11.31 6.68 -11.34
N GLU A 268 10.00 6.90 -11.36
CA GLU A 268 9.39 8.23 -11.44
C GLU A 268 9.81 9.10 -10.25
N LYS A 269 9.73 8.58 -9.00
CA LYS A 269 10.18 9.30 -7.80
C LYS A 269 11.66 9.67 -7.84
N ALA A 270 12.52 8.72 -8.22
CA ALA A 270 13.96 8.96 -8.27
C ALA A 270 14.34 9.98 -9.34
N ILE A 271 13.70 9.88 -10.51
CA ILE A 271 13.96 10.79 -11.64
C ILE A 271 13.36 12.17 -11.37
N GLU A 272 12.16 12.27 -10.76
CA GLU A 272 11.57 13.54 -10.34
C GLU A 272 12.49 14.28 -9.37
N LEU A 273 13.05 13.57 -8.39
CA LEU A 273 14.02 14.15 -7.47
C LEU A 273 15.27 14.67 -8.20
N ALA A 274 15.79 13.90 -9.16
CA ALA A 274 16.93 14.32 -9.97
C ALA A 274 16.60 15.52 -10.87
N ALA A 275 15.39 15.54 -11.46
CA ALA A 275 14.92 16.62 -12.31
C ALA A 275 14.75 17.95 -11.55
N ASN A 276 14.44 17.92 -10.24
CA ASN A 276 14.34 19.13 -9.43
C ASN A 276 15.65 19.94 -9.37
N PHE A 277 16.79 19.29 -9.54
CA PHE A 277 18.10 19.97 -9.60
C PHE A 277 18.35 20.70 -10.93
N THR A 278 17.57 20.40 -11.98
CA THR A 278 17.62 21.09 -13.26
C THR A 278 16.63 22.26 -13.37
N LEU A 279 15.78 22.45 -12.40
CA LEU A 279 14.86 23.60 -12.36
C LEU A 279 15.66 24.89 -12.23
N PHE A 280 15.24 25.91 -13.02
CA PHE A 280 15.86 27.22 -13.10
C PHE A 280 17.25 27.27 -13.76
N GLU A 281 17.77 26.15 -14.28
CA GLU A 281 18.94 26.13 -15.13
C GLU A 281 18.60 26.48 -16.58
N PHE A 282 19.59 26.80 -17.40
CA PHE A 282 19.37 27.09 -18.81
C PHE A 282 19.06 25.81 -19.60
N ASN A 283 18.10 25.87 -20.52
CA ASN A 283 17.84 24.74 -21.43
C ASN A 283 18.82 24.76 -22.60
N ASP A 284 20.07 24.43 -22.33
CA ASP A 284 21.14 24.29 -23.31
C ASP A 284 21.61 22.82 -23.45
N GLU A 285 22.51 22.57 -24.38
CA GLU A 285 23.04 21.24 -24.63
C GLU A 285 23.82 20.68 -23.44
N PHE A 286 24.46 21.55 -22.67
CA PHE A 286 25.21 21.16 -21.49
C PHE A 286 24.27 20.61 -20.39
N THR A 287 23.23 21.34 -20.07
CA THR A 287 22.24 20.93 -19.05
C THR A 287 21.51 19.66 -19.46
N ARG A 288 21.13 19.53 -20.74
CA ARG A 288 20.51 18.30 -21.29
C ARG A 288 21.44 17.09 -21.18
N SER A 289 22.72 17.26 -21.51
CA SER A 289 23.71 16.20 -21.38
C SER A 289 23.98 15.84 -19.92
N GLN A 290 24.02 16.83 -19.02
CA GLN A 290 24.18 16.61 -17.58
C GLN A 290 23.00 15.80 -17.01
N PHE A 291 21.77 16.15 -17.35
CA PHE A 291 20.58 15.41 -16.96
C PHE A 291 20.60 13.95 -17.45
N LYS A 292 20.92 13.74 -18.72
CA LYS A 292 21.07 12.40 -19.29
C LYS A 292 22.15 11.59 -18.57
N ASN A 293 23.31 12.18 -18.33
CA ASN A 293 24.43 11.55 -17.63
C ASN A 293 24.11 11.23 -16.14
N LEU A 294 23.17 11.94 -15.53
CA LEU A 294 22.70 11.65 -14.17
C LEU A 294 21.74 10.45 -14.14
N ILE A 295 20.86 10.33 -15.14
CA ILE A 295 19.79 9.30 -15.16
C ILE A 295 20.28 7.96 -15.72
N GLU A 296 21.11 7.97 -16.78
CA GLU A 296 21.55 6.72 -17.41
C GLU A 296 22.24 5.74 -16.46
N PRO A 297 23.17 6.14 -15.57
CA PRO A 297 23.80 5.22 -14.61
C PRO A 297 22.79 4.59 -13.65
N PHE A 298 21.80 5.36 -13.19
CA PHE A 298 20.71 4.85 -12.35
C PHE A 298 19.89 3.78 -13.10
N LEU A 299 19.50 4.04 -14.34
CA LEU A 299 18.75 3.06 -15.14
C LEU A 299 19.58 1.81 -15.46
N ARG A 300 20.91 1.94 -15.65
CA ARG A 300 21.84 0.81 -15.81
C ARG A 300 21.93 -0.04 -14.55
N ASP A 301 21.93 0.58 -13.37
CA ASP A 301 21.87 -0.16 -12.09
C ASP A 301 20.57 -0.95 -11.98
N VAL A 302 19.42 -0.34 -12.27
CA VAL A 302 18.12 -1.02 -12.29
C VAL A 302 18.11 -2.16 -13.32
N GLN A 303 18.75 -1.98 -14.48
CA GLN A 303 18.91 -3.03 -15.49
C GLN A 303 19.78 -4.18 -14.96
N GLY A 304 20.92 -3.88 -14.35
CA GLY A 304 21.80 -4.88 -13.73
C GLY A 304 21.11 -5.67 -12.62
N ARG A 305 20.21 -5.03 -11.88
CA ARG A 305 19.37 -5.64 -10.85
C ARG A 305 18.08 -6.28 -11.39
N ARG A 306 17.98 -6.46 -12.70
CA ARG A 306 16.87 -7.17 -13.38
C ARG A 306 15.50 -6.48 -13.30
N GLY A 307 15.46 -5.16 -13.08
CA GLY A 307 14.22 -4.39 -13.08
C GLY A 307 13.69 -4.16 -14.49
N ILE A 308 14.62 -3.84 -15.40
CA ILE A 308 14.34 -3.53 -16.79
C ILE A 308 15.21 -4.38 -17.72
N THR A 309 14.69 -4.64 -18.93
CA THR A 309 15.46 -5.34 -19.98
C THR A 309 16.31 -4.36 -20.77
N ASP A 310 15.74 -3.19 -21.09
CA ASP A 310 16.35 -2.18 -21.93
C ASP A 310 15.77 -0.80 -21.63
N PHE A 311 16.53 0.26 -21.92
CA PHE A 311 16.08 1.64 -21.77
C PHE A 311 16.74 2.56 -22.79
N THR A 312 16.10 3.70 -23.05
CA THR A 312 16.66 4.79 -23.83
C THR A 312 16.24 6.12 -23.22
N VAL A 313 17.18 7.04 -23.06
CA VAL A 313 16.92 8.40 -22.60
C VAL A 313 17.17 9.35 -23.76
N VAL A 314 16.13 10.09 -24.15
CA VAL A 314 16.20 11.14 -25.17
C VAL A 314 16.02 12.48 -24.49
N CYS A 315 17.07 13.28 -24.47
CA CYS A 315 17.07 14.63 -23.95
C CYS A 315 18.09 15.44 -24.77
N ASP A 316 17.65 15.87 -25.94
CA ASP A 316 18.51 16.57 -26.91
C ASP A 316 17.69 17.60 -27.73
N GLY A 317 18.24 18.12 -28.80
CA GLY A 317 17.56 19.11 -29.66
C GLY A 317 16.34 18.57 -30.42
N SER A 318 16.15 17.23 -30.47
CA SER A 318 15.00 16.63 -31.15
C SER A 318 13.68 16.76 -30.35
N ASN A 319 13.76 16.72 -29.03
CA ASN A 319 12.64 16.90 -28.13
C ASN A 319 12.62 18.24 -27.38
N ASN A 320 13.75 18.99 -27.39
CA ASN A 320 13.83 20.38 -26.91
C ASN A 320 14.05 21.32 -28.10
N THR A 321 12.99 21.52 -28.88
CA THR A 321 12.98 22.45 -30.02
C THR A 321 12.99 23.91 -29.55
N GLY A 322 13.25 24.86 -30.47
CA GLY A 322 13.19 26.29 -30.15
C GLY A 322 11.86 26.70 -29.51
N GLU A 323 10.74 26.13 -29.95
CA GLU A 323 9.41 26.41 -29.38
C GLU A 323 9.28 25.92 -27.93
N VAL A 324 9.88 24.77 -27.58
CA VAL A 324 9.91 24.22 -26.21
C VAL A 324 10.76 25.14 -25.33
N ILE A 325 11.92 25.58 -25.81
CA ILE A 325 12.80 26.49 -25.10
C ILE A 325 12.14 27.85 -24.88
N ASP A 326 11.45 28.39 -25.89
CA ASP A 326 10.73 29.67 -25.80
C ASP A 326 9.57 29.63 -24.80
N ARG A 327 8.99 28.44 -24.53
CA ARG A 327 7.99 28.23 -23.49
C ARG A 327 8.60 27.98 -22.08
N ASN A 328 9.91 28.06 -21.96
CA ASN A 328 10.64 27.74 -20.73
C ASN A 328 10.40 26.30 -20.25
N GLU A 329 10.22 25.38 -21.16
CA GLU A 329 10.01 23.95 -20.89
C GLU A 329 11.31 23.16 -21.15
N PHE A 330 11.47 22.09 -20.37
CA PHE A 330 12.55 21.12 -20.54
C PHE A 330 11.91 19.73 -20.66
N VAL A 331 12.21 19.02 -21.74
CA VAL A 331 11.63 17.71 -22.06
C VAL A 331 12.72 16.63 -22.06
N GLY A 332 12.50 15.61 -21.23
CA GLY A 332 13.29 14.39 -21.23
C GLY A 332 12.40 13.17 -21.39
N ASP A 333 12.55 12.43 -22.49
CA ASP A 333 11.80 11.21 -22.75
C ASP A 333 12.58 9.98 -22.30
N ILE A 334 11.97 9.18 -21.44
CA ILE A 334 12.60 7.99 -20.87
C ILE A 334 11.78 6.77 -21.28
N TYR A 335 12.31 5.98 -22.20
CA TYR A 335 11.71 4.75 -22.68
C TYR A 335 12.27 3.56 -21.91
N VAL A 336 11.39 2.77 -21.30
CA VAL A 336 11.76 1.64 -20.44
C VAL A 336 11.02 0.38 -20.86
N LYS A 337 11.76 -0.73 -21.00
CA LYS A 337 11.19 -2.07 -21.19
C LYS A 337 11.26 -2.85 -19.87
N PRO A 338 10.15 -2.97 -19.11
CA PRO A 338 10.16 -3.65 -17.83
C PRO A 338 10.27 -5.17 -17.99
N ASN A 339 10.90 -5.82 -17.03
CA ASN A 339 10.85 -7.26 -16.90
C ASN A 339 9.50 -7.70 -16.33
N ARG A 340 8.91 -8.75 -16.90
CA ARG A 340 7.62 -9.29 -16.49
C ARG A 340 7.79 -10.53 -15.61
N SER A 341 6.92 -10.70 -14.64
CA SER A 341 6.82 -11.92 -13.83
C SER A 341 6.25 -13.09 -14.65
N ILE A 342 6.69 -14.31 -14.33
CA ILE A 342 6.15 -15.53 -14.93
C ILE A 342 4.86 -15.90 -14.19
N ASN A 343 3.74 -15.98 -14.92
CA ASN A 343 2.44 -16.33 -14.34
C ASN A 343 1.94 -17.70 -14.79
N PHE A 344 2.44 -18.20 -15.92
CA PHE A 344 2.06 -19.50 -16.47
C PHE A 344 3.31 -20.29 -16.81
N ILE A 345 3.34 -21.54 -16.39
CA ILE A 345 4.41 -22.51 -16.72
C ILE A 345 3.76 -23.65 -17.47
N GLN A 346 4.18 -23.85 -18.70
CA GLN A 346 3.80 -25.01 -19.48
C GLN A 346 4.97 -26.01 -19.49
N LEU A 347 4.73 -27.20 -18.99
CA LEU A 347 5.71 -28.29 -18.98
C LEU A 347 5.26 -29.36 -19.96
N ASN A 348 6.10 -29.62 -20.95
CA ASN A 348 5.87 -30.65 -21.94
C ASN A 348 6.77 -31.84 -21.61
N PHE A 349 6.16 -32.96 -21.27
CA PHE A 349 6.85 -34.23 -21.07
C PHE A 349 6.65 -35.12 -22.28
N VAL A 350 7.74 -35.45 -22.94
CA VAL A 350 7.74 -36.36 -24.10
C VAL A 350 8.39 -37.67 -23.70
N ALA A 351 7.62 -38.76 -23.72
CA ALA A 351 8.14 -40.11 -23.53
C ALA A 351 8.79 -40.59 -24.85
N VAL A 352 10.06 -40.86 -24.81
CA VAL A 352 10.85 -41.33 -25.97
C VAL A 352 11.09 -42.82 -25.80
N ARG A 353 10.99 -43.58 -26.90
CA ARG A 353 11.30 -45.00 -26.92
C ARG A 353 12.79 -45.24 -26.71
N THR A 354 13.13 -46.33 -26.04
CA THR A 354 14.51 -46.77 -25.84
C THR A 354 15.20 -46.92 -27.20
N GLY A 355 16.32 -46.20 -27.42
CA GLY A 355 17.08 -46.26 -28.68
C GLY A 355 16.89 -45.08 -29.65
N VAL A 356 16.05 -44.09 -29.31
CA VAL A 356 15.94 -42.82 -30.09
C VAL A 356 16.82 -41.74 -29.46
N GLU A 357 17.64 -41.09 -30.27
CA GLU A 357 18.46 -39.98 -29.81
C GLU A 357 17.61 -38.73 -29.56
N PHE A 358 17.87 -38.00 -28.44
CA PHE A 358 17.12 -36.81 -28.04
C PHE A 358 17.16 -35.71 -29.10
N THR A 359 18.20 -35.64 -29.92
CA THR A 359 18.34 -34.66 -31.00
C THR A 359 17.28 -34.85 -32.09
N GLU A 360 16.82 -36.07 -32.35
CA GLU A 360 15.74 -36.34 -33.34
C GLU A 360 14.35 -35.93 -32.84
N VAL A 361 14.16 -35.89 -31.54
CA VAL A 361 12.88 -35.50 -30.94
C VAL A 361 12.75 -33.98 -30.83
N VAL A 362 13.83 -33.28 -30.49
CA VAL A 362 13.87 -31.81 -30.35
C VAL A 362 13.70 -31.15 -31.73
N GLY A 363 14.26 -31.73 -32.80
CA GLY A 363 14.12 -31.17 -34.17
C GLY A 363 12.73 -31.25 -34.79
N LYS A 364 11.77 -31.99 -34.20
CA LYS A 364 10.37 -32.08 -34.69
C LYS A 364 9.42 -31.11 -34.04
N PHE A 365 9.85 -30.36 -33.02
CA PHE A 365 9.02 -29.43 -32.23
C PHE A 365 9.56 -27.98 -32.26
N GLY A 366 10.56 -27.69 -33.09
CA GLY A 366 11.10 -26.35 -33.37
C GLY A 366 10.37 -25.62 -34.47
#